data_b3e63a7387b8961b99008e02714164b0
#
_entry.id   b3e63a7387b8961b99008e02714164b0
#
_cell.length_a   1.000
_cell.length_b   1.000
_cell.length_c   1.000
_cell.angle_alpha   90.00
_cell.angle_beta   90.00
_cell.angle_gamma   90.00
#
_symmetry.space_group_name_H-M   'P 1'
#
loop_
_entity.id
_entity.type
_entity.pdbx_description
1 polymer ?
#
loop_
_entity_poly.entity_id
_entity_poly.type
_entity_poly.pdbx_seq_one_letter_code
_entity_poly.pdbx_strand_id
1 'polypeptide(L)'
;MIEGKTKSGFEYKIEDSALDNMELLDLLREIDKGNTASITDATLLLLGKEQKTRLYEHVRTDAGNVPIEAFIKEFTEILNSKNS
;
A
#
# COMPACT_ATOMS: atom_id res chain seq x y z
N MET A 1 15.09 -5.57 -4.48
CA MET A 1 14.18 -5.25 -3.36
C MET A 1 14.26 -3.77 -3.03
N ILE A 2 13.11 -3.15 -2.86
CA ILE A 2 13.02 -1.75 -2.45
C ILE A 2 12.68 -1.70 -0.97
N GLU A 3 13.43 -0.94 -0.20
CA GLU A 3 13.16 -0.73 1.21
C GLU A 3 12.94 0.75 1.45
N GLY A 4 12.01 1.09 2.31
CA GLY A 4 11.74 2.48 2.59
C GLY A 4 10.96 2.69 3.87
N LYS A 5 10.67 3.96 4.13
CA LYS A 5 9.94 4.38 5.31
C LYS A 5 9.08 5.58 4.93
N THR A 6 7.81 5.53 5.29
CA THR A 6 6.91 6.63 5.01
C THR A 6 7.15 7.78 6.00
N LYS A 7 6.58 8.93 5.71
CA LYS A 7 6.70 10.11 6.59
C LYS A 7 6.16 9.84 7.99
N SER A 8 5.13 8.99 8.09
CA SER A 8 4.56 8.63 9.39
C SER A 8 5.36 7.57 10.13
N GLY A 9 6.42 7.04 9.51
CA GLY A 9 7.31 6.08 10.16
C GLY A 9 7.06 4.62 9.84
N PHE A 10 6.21 4.30 8.87
CA PHE A 10 5.97 2.91 8.47
C PHE A 10 7.12 2.39 7.62
N GLU A 11 7.78 1.34 8.07
CA GLU A 11 8.87 0.70 7.33
C GLU A 11 8.31 -0.42 6.46
N TYR A 12 8.77 -0.48 5.21
CA TYR A 12 8.27 -1.45 4.25
C TYR A 12 9.38 -1.97 3.34
N LYS A 13 9.09 -3.13 2.73
CA LYS A 13 9.95 -3.75 1.73
C LYS A 13 9.08 -4.18 0.56
N ILE A 14 9.53 -3.91 -0.66
CA ILE A 14 8.82 -4.31 -1.87
C ILE A 14 9.75 -5.22 -2.68
N GLU A 15 9.28 -6.44 -2.97
CA GLU A 15 10.03 -7.34 -3.85
C GLU A 15 9.96 -6.82 -5.27
N ASP A 16 11.05 -7.00 -6.03
CA ASP A 16 11.08 -6.57 -7.43
C ASP A 16 9.97 -7.22 -8.24
N SER A 17 9.69 -8.50 -7.98
CA SER A 17 8.63 -9.23 -8.69
C SER A 17 7.24 -8.66 -8.41
N ALA A 18 7.03 -8.00 -7.27
CA ALA A 18 5.75 -7.40 -6.95
C ALA A 18 5.44 -6.23 -7.89
N LEU A 19 6.47 -5.52 -8.31
CA LEU A 19 6.30 -4.38 -9.23
C LEU A 19 6.17 -4.84 -10.69
N ASP A 20 6.68 -6.01 -10.99
CA ASP A 20 6.62 -6.60 -12.34
C ASP A 20 5.43 -7.56 -12.41
N ASN A 21 4.23 -7.00 -12.23
CA ASN A 21 3.01 -7.80 -12.13
C ASN A 21 1.84 -7.08 -12.79
N MET A 22 1.35 -7.65 -13.91
CA MET A 22 0.21 -7.05 -14.62
C MET A 22 -1.04 -6.94 -13.75
N GLU A 23 -1.25 -7.89 -12.83
CA GLU A 23 -2.41 -7.83 -11.96
C GLU A 23 -2.36 -6.60 -11.05
N LEU A 24 -1.16 -6.23 -10.59
CA LEU A 24 -1.01 -5.00 -9.82
C LEU A 24 -1.35 -3.79 -10.67
N LEU A 25 -0.87 -3.76 -11.91
CA LEU A 25 -1.15 -2.65 -12.83
C LEU A 25 -2.65 -2.51 -13.08
N ASP A 26 -3.35 -3.63 -13.28
CA ASP A 26 -4.80 -3.61 -13.47
C ASP A 26 -5.51 -3.00 -12.27
N LEU A 27 -5.07 -3.34 -11.06
CA LEU A 27 -5.68 -2.81 -9.84
C LEU A 27 -5.40 -1.31 -9.68
N LEU A 28 -4.18 -0.87 -10.03
CA LEU A 28 -3.85 0.55 -9.97
C LEU A 28 -4.72 1.34 -10.94
N ARG A 29 -5.02 0.77 -12.11
CA ARG A 29 -5.89 1.40 -13.08
C ARG A 29 -7.31 1.54 -12.53
N GLU A 30 -7.81 0.50 -11.83
CA GLU A 30 -9.12 0.57 -11.21
C GLU A 30 -9.18 1.66 -10.13
N ILE A 31 -8.12 1.80 -9.36
CA ILE A 31 -8.03 2.86 -8.36
C ILE A 31 -8.11 4.24 -9.02
N ASP A 32 -7.39 4.42 -10.14
CA ASP A 32 -7.42 5.68 -10.89
C ASP A 32 -8.82 6.02 -11.41
N LYS A 33 -9.61 5.00 -11.70
CA LYS A 33 -11.00 5.19 -12.16
C LYS A 33 -11.96 5.52 -11.01
N GLY A 34 -11.49 5.52 -9.78
CA GLY A 34 -12.30 5.82 -8.61
C GLY A 34 -12.72 4.59 -7.81
N ASN A 35 -12.31 3.39 -8.22
CA ASN A 35 -12.62 2.16 -7.48
C ASN A 35 -11.62 1.99 -6.33
N THR A 36 -11.82 2.73 -5.25
CA THR A 36 -10.90 2.71 -4.11
C THR A 36 -10.85 1.36 -3.41
N ALA A 37 -11.89 0.54 -3.55
CA ALA A 37 -11.88 -0.80 -2.94
C ALA A 37 -10.76 -1.66 -3.49
N SER A 38 -10.31 -1.42 -4.72
CA SER A 38 -9.20 -2.18 -5.31
C SER A 38 -7.88 -1.96 -4.59
N ILE A 39 -7.79 -0.95 -3.72
CA ILE A 39 -6.55 -0.67 -2.99
C ILE A 39 -6.21 -1.79 -2.01
N THR A 40 -7.20 -2.52 -1.51
CA THR A 40 -6.94 -3.63 -0.60
C THR A 40 -6.19 -4.75 -1.31
N ASP A 41 -6.62 -5.10 -2.53
CA ASP A 41 -5.95 -6.14 -3.31
C ASP A 41 -4.60 -5.65 -3.82
N ALA A 42 -4.52 -4.39 -4.23
CA ALA A 42 -3.25 -3.81 -4.69
C ALA A 42 -2.21 -3.82 -3.55
N THR A 43 -2.62 -3.51 -2.33
CA THR A 43 -1.73 -3.53 -1.18
C THR A 43 -1.22 -4.94 -0.92
N LEU A 44 -2.11 -5.94 -1.03
CA LEU A 44 -1.72 -7.33 -0.84
C LEU A 44 -0.67 -7.76 -1.85
N LEU A 45 -0.87 -7.40 -3.13
CA LEU A 45 0.10 -7.75 -4.18
C LEU A 45 1.42 -7.01 -4.00
N LEU A 46 1.37 -5.77 -3.59
CA LEU A 46 2.56 -4.93 -3.46
C LEU A 46 3.41 -5.30 -2.24
N LEU A 47 2.78 -5.49 -1.10
CA LEU A 47 3.47 -5.66 0.18
C LEU A 47 3.42 -7.06 0.76
N GLY A 48 2.45 -7.87 0.35
CA GLY A 48 2.21 -9.16 0.96
C GLY A 48 1.35 -9.04 2.22
N LYS A 49 0.86 -10.18 2.68
CA LYS A 49 -0.11 -10.24 3.78
C LYS A 49 0.43 -9.67 5.09
N GLU A 50 1.66 -10.02 5.44
CA GLU A 50 2.25 -9.60 6.71
C GLU A 50 2.39 -8.07 6.77
N GLN A 51 2.95 -7.47 5.74
CA GLN A 51 3.13 -6.02 5.72
C GLN A 51 1.81 -5.29 5.61
N LYS A 52 0.84 -5.85 4.89
CA LYS A 52 -0.50 -5.26 4.82
C LYS A 52 -1.12 -5.21 6.22
N THR A 53 -1.00 -6.30 6.98
CA THR A 53 -1.51 -6.35 8.35
C THR A 53 -0.81 -5.30 9.22
N ARG A 54 0.52 -5.19 9.11
CA ARG A 54 1.27 -4.19 9.88
C ARG A 54 0.86 -2.77 9.51
N LEU A 55 0.56 -2.54 8.23
CA LEU A 55 0.13 -1.21 7.79
C LEU A 55 -1.24 -0.86 8.38
N TYR A 56 -2.16 -1.82 8.43
CA TYR A 56 -3.45 -1.61 9.07
C TYR A 56 -3.25 -1.19 10.53
N GLU A 57 -2.40 -1.92 11.26
CA GLU A 57 -2.14 -1.60 12.67
C GLU A 57 -1.46 -0.24 12.83
N HIS A 58 -0.58 0.11 11.89
CA HIS A 58 0.14 1.38 11.91
C HIS A 58 -0.81 2.59 11.82
N VAL A 59 -1.87 2.48 11.01
CA VAL A 59 -2.81 3.59 10.82
C VAL A 59 -4.07 3.47 11.69
N ARG A 60 -4.22 2.36 12.42
CA ARG A 60 -5.40 2.15 13.25
C ARG A 60 -5.53 3.22 14.33
N THR A 61 -6.73 3.74 14.50
CA THR A 61 -6.99 4.77 15.51
C THR A 61 -7.26 4.15 16.88
N ASP A 62 -7.31 4.99 17.91
CA ASP A 62 -7.64 4.55 19.26
C ASP A 62 -9.06 3.97 19.32
N ALA A 63 -9.94 4.40 18.42
CA ALA A 63 -11.29 3.85 18.33
C ALA A 63 -11.35 2.47 17.69
N GLY A 64 -10.22 1.99 17.13
CA GLY A 64 -10.12 0.65 16.58
C GLY A 64 -10.32 0.55 15.08
N ASN A 65 -10.64 1.64 14.39
CA ASN A 65 -10.83 1.61 12.94
C ASN A 65 -9.55 1.99 12.21
N VAL A 66 -9.50 1.58 10.93
CA VAL A 66 -8.41 1.95 10.01
C VAL A 66 -8.97 2.98 9.04
N PRO A 67 -8.66 4.28 9.19
CA PRO A 67 -9.24 5.30 8.32
C PRO A 67 -8.84 5.09 6.87
N ILE A 68 -9.81 5.18 5.97
CA ILE A 68 -9.59 4.97 4.55
C ILE A 68 -8.57 5.96 3.99
N GLU A 69 -8.73 7.25 4.28
CA GLU A 69 -7.83 8.27 3.76
C GLU A 69 -6.39 8.12 4.27
N ALA A 70 -6.24 7.76 5.54
CA ALA A 70 -4.90 7.54 6.10
C ALA A 70 -4.22 6.37 5.41
N PHE A 71 -4.96 5.30 5.15
CA PHE A 71 -4.43 4.14 4.46
C PHE A 71 -4.04 4.47 3.01
N ILE A 72 -4.91 5.19 2.29
CA ILE A 72 -4.63 5.61 0.91
C ILE A 72 -3.37 6.47 0.86
N LYS A 73 -3.20 7.37 1.80
CA LYS A 73 -2.02 8.23 1.86
C LYS A 73 -0.75 7.41 2.00
N GLU A 74 -0.75 6.43 2.91
CA GLU A 74 0.39 5.55 3.09
C GLU A 74 0.67 4.72 1.84
N PHE A 75 -0.37 4.13 1.27
CA PHE A 75 -0.24 3.32 0.07
C PHE A 75 0.36 4.13 -1.08
N THR A 76 -0.15 5.33 -1.31
CA THR A 76 0.33 6.21 -2.37
C THR A 76 1.80 6.56 -2.17
N GLU A 77 2.18 6.86 -0.94
CA GLU A 77 3.56 7.20 -0.62
C GLU A 77 4.49 6.01 -0.86
N ILE A 78 4.09 4.82 -0.46
CA ILE A 78 4.86 3.60 -0.68
C ILE A 78 5.01 3.33 -2.18
N LEU A 79 3.91 3.43 -2.92
CA LEU A 79 3.92 3.18 -4.36
C LEU A 79 4.85 4.14 -5.10
N ASN A 80 4.89 5.40 -4.68
CA ASN A 80 5.70 6.41 -5.33
C ASN A 80 7.19 6.32 -4.97
N SER A 81 7.54 5.56 -3.95
CA SER A 81 8.93 5.44 -3.49
C SER A 81 9.86 4.88 -4.56
N LYS A 82 9.34 4.08 -5.48
CA LYS A 82 10.15 3.50 -6.56
C LYS A 82 10.71 4.54 -7.52
N ASN A 83 10.18 5.75 -7.48
CA ASN A 83 10.57 6.83 -8.36
C ASN A 83 11.54 7.83 -7.71
N SER A 84 11.92 7.60 -6.49
CA SER A 84 12.78 8.52 -5.75
C SER A 84 14.24 8.08 -5.72
#